data_6cf95fcf8f71f1d354c4be81a846e2f7
#
_entry.id   6cf95fcf8f71f1d354c4be81a846e2f7
#
_cell.length_a   1.000
_cell.length_b   1.000
_cell.length_c   1.000
_cell.angle_alpha   90.00
_cell.angle_beta   90.00
_cell.angle_gamma   90.00
#
_symmetry.space_group_name_H-M   'P 1'
#
loop_
_entity.id
_entity.type
_entity.pdbx_description
1 polymer ?
#
loop_
_entity_poly.entity_id
_entity_poly.type
_entity_poly.pdbx_seq_one_letter_code
_entity_poly.pdbx_strand_id
1 'polypeptide(L)'
;FLEKIDLEKTIFVFTSDHGDYISVLDEDLSEIKIPKMFRKTKKIIPSIISDPILSKLQRTRKAIELKKREKNMTSLQFRTLQDRNSEFLFDELIRIPFILTGFGVPPNLIIEKQVRQVDIFPTLCELIGIFSDLGSIDGRSLVPLLNKQSLIEEPAYIESGSASAKKLGKVIGIRTSNYKYLRSRRDVTKDVTLYDLKNDPDETKNIASLNPQIIEEMEGILQKITSNSDV
;
A
#
# COMPACT_ATOMS: atom_id res chain seq x y z
N PHE A 1 19.32 -21.37 -4.19
CA PHE A 1 18.44 -21.32 -5.37
C PHE A 1 19.14 -20.61 -6.53
N LEU A 2 19.68 -19.41 -6.34
CA LEU A 2 20.35 -18.62 -7.39
C LEU A 2 21.64 -19.26 -7.92
N GLU A 3 22.33 -20.08 -7.14
CA GLU A 3 23.54 -20.82 -7.55
C GLU A 3 23.31 -21.80 -8.71
N LYS A 4 22.04 -22.13 -9.01
CA LYS A 4 21.64 -23.03 -10.11
C LYS A 4 21.14 -22.29 -11.34
N ILE A 5 21.12 -20.96 -11.33
CA ILE A 5 20.61 -20.12 -12.40
C ILE A 5 21.79 -19.49 -13.15
N ASP A 6 21.82 -19.65 -14.45
CA ASP A 6 22.74 -18.94 -15.32
C ASP A 6 22.34 -17.47 -15.46
N LEU A 7 22.89 -16.63 -14.59
CA LEU A 7 22.60 -15.19 -14.56
C LEU A 7 23.15 -14.43 -15.78
N GLU A 8 24.06 -15.02 -16.56
CA GLU A 8 24.51 -14.41 -17.82
C GLU A 8 23.43 -14.47 -18.91
N LYS A 9 22.46 -15.37 -18.77
CA LYS A 9 21.36 -15.58 -19.71
C LYS A 9 19.98 -15.38 -19.11
N THR A 10 19.91 -15.01 -17.84
CA THR A 10 18.65 -14.92 -17.12
C THR A 10 18.56 -13.59 -16.39
N ILE A 11 17.42 -12.92 -16.49
CA ILE A 11 17.07 -11.81 -15.62
C ILE A 11 16.20 -12.37 -14.49
N PHE A 12 16.62 -12.14 -13.26
CA PHE A 12 15.85 -12.50 -12.08
C PHE A 12 15.23 -11.24 -11.46
N VAL A 13 13.92 -11.29 -11.26
CA VAL A 13 13.14 -10.21 -10.63
C VAL A 13 12.50 -10.73 -9.36
N PHE A 14 12.71 -10.03 -8.25
CA PHE A 14 12.01 -10.27 -7.00
C PHE A 14 11.21 -9.03 -6.63
N THR A 15 9.90 -9.19 -6.52
CA THR A 15 8.96 -8.13 -6.17
C THR A 15 7.70 -8.74 -5.58
N SER A 16 6.74 -7.92 -5.18
CA SER A 16 5.40 -8.33 -4.74
C SER A 16 4.33 -7.44 -5.37
N ASP A 17 3.09 -7.87 -5.31
CA ASP A 17 1.91 -7.11 -5.76
C ASP A 17 1.56 -5.98 -4.79
N HIS A 18 1.70 -6.22 -3.48
CA HIS A 18 1.54 -5.25 -2.39
C HIS A 18 2.37 -5.67 -1.17
N GLY A 19 2.50 -4.77 -0.22
CA GLY A 19 3.02 -5.06 1.11
C GLY A 19 1.94 -5.64 2.04
N ASP A 20 2.26 -5.79 3.31
CA ASP A 20 1.29 -6.22 4.33
C ASP A 20 1.61 -5.57 5.69
N TYR A 21 0.59 -5.41 6.52
CA TYR A 21 0.77 -5.01 7.91
C TYR A 21 1.25 -6.21 8.72
N ILE A 22 2.54 -6.22 9.03
CA ILE A 22 3.12 -7.23 9.91
C ILE A 22 2.75 -6.88 11.34
N SER A 23 2.02 -7.78 12.01
CA SER A 23 1.69 -7.58 13.42
C SER A 23 2.97 -7.53 14.27
N VAL A 24 3.19 -6.40 14.92
CA VAL A 24 4.34 -6.20 15.86
C VAL A 24 3.94 -6.58 17.29
N LEU A 25 2.75 -7.16 17.47
CA LEU A 25 2.25 -7.56 18.79
C LEU A 25 2.50 -9.05 19.01
N ASP A 26 3.14 -9.39 20.12
CA ASP A 26 3.38 -10.79 20.55
C ASP A 26 2.09 -11.53 20.94
N GLU A 27 0.97 -10.82 21.06
CA GLU A 27 -0.32 -11.40 21.44
C GLU A 27 -1.32 -11.34 20.27
N ASP A 28 -1.77 -12.50 19.84
CA ASP A 28 -2.85 -12.65 18.88
C ASP A 28 -4.18 -12.14 19.47
N LEU A 29 -4.63 -10.97 19.01
CA LEU A 29 -5.94 -10.41 19.39
C LEU A 29 -7.13 -11.25 18.91
N SER A 30 -6.89 -12.29 18.12
CA SER A 30 -7.93 -13.23 17.69
C SER A 30 -8.48 -14.05 18.88
N GLU A 31 -7.69 -14.20 19.96
CA GLU A 31 -8.09 -14.89 21.18
C GLU A 31 -8.78 -14.01 22.24
N ILE A 32 -9.72 -13.14 21.87
CA ILE A 32 -10.64 -12.60 22.87
C ILE A 32 -11.57 -13.73 23.30
N LYS A 33 -11.16 -14.45 24.33
CA LYS A 33 -11.91 -15.61 24.86
C LYS A 33 -13.30 -15.16 25.30
N ILE A 34 -14.34 -15.74 24.70
CA ILE A 34 -15.72 -15.56 25.16
C ILE A 34 -15.77 -16.05 26.62
N PRO A 35 -16.22 -15.22 27.60
CA PRO A 35 -16.32 -15.66 28.96
C PRO A 35 -17.12 -16.96 29.08
N LYS A 36 -16.68 -17.87 29.91
CA LYS A 36 -17.31 -19.20 30.13
C LYS A 36 -18.81 -19.11 30.37
N MET A 37 -19.30 -17.99 30.93
CA MET A 37 -20.71 -17.70 31.19
C MET A 37 -21.53 -17.67 29.89
N PHE A 38 -21.00 -17.15 28.77
CA PHE A 38 -21.72 -17.11 27.49
C PHE A 38 -21.69 -18.44 26.73
N ARG A 39 -20.75 -19.34 27.06
CA ARG A 39 -20.71 -20.69 26.48
C ARG A 39 -21.91 -21.54 26.98
N LYS A 40 -22.41 -21.28 28.20
CA LYS A 40 -23.57 -22.00 28.75
C LYS A 40 -24.90 -21.54 28.14
N THR A 41 -25.01 -20.24 27.77
CA THR A 41 -26.23 -19.70 27.14
C THR A 41 -26.41 -20.15 25.70
N LYS A 42 -25.36 -20.54 24.98
CA LYS A 42 -25.48 -21.10 23.62
C LYS A 42 -26.29 -22.40 23.55
N LYS A 43 -26.44 -23.10 24.67
CA LYS A 43 -27.30 -24.32 24.77
C LYS A 43 -28.78 -24.04 24.93
N ILE A 44 -29.16 -22.81 25.29
CA ILE A 44 -30.53 -22.45 25.66
C ILE A 44 -31.22 -21.59 24.61
N ILE A 45 -30.44 -20.85 23.79
CA ILE A 45 -30.97 -19.93 22.79
C ILE A 45 -30.67 -20.48 21.39
N PRO A 46 -31.65 -20.53 20.45
CA PRO A 46 -31.43 -20.95 19.07
C PRO A 46 -30.31 -20.14 18.41
N SER A 47 -29.46 -20.77 17.59
CA SER A 47 -28.29 -20.18 16.95
C SER A 47 -28.63 -18.95 16.09
N ILE A 48 -29.80 -18.92 15.47
CA ILE A 48 -30.31 -17.81 14.67
C ILE A 48 -30.40 -16.49 15.47
N ILE A 49 -30.69 -16.56 16.77
CA ILE A 49 -30.83 -15.40 17.66
C ILE A 49 -29.53 -15.12 18.43
N SER A 50 -28.80 -16.17 18.81
CA SER A 50 -27.57 -16.04 19.61
C SER A 50 -26.37 -15.52 18.80
N ASP A 51 -26.23 -15.91 17.53
CA ASP A 51 -25.08 -15.59 16.74
C ASP A 51 -25.00 -14.09 16.34
N PRO A 52 -26.06 -13.39 15.95
CA PRO A 52 -26.04 -11.95 15.73
C PRO A 52 -25.72 -11.14 17.01
N ILE A 53 -26.29 -11.55 18.14
CA ILE A 53 -26.08 -10.87 19.44
C ILE A 53 -24.64 -11.09 19.92
N LEU A 54 -24.13 -12.31 19.83
CA LEU A 54 -22.76 -12.65 20.21
C LEU A 54 -21.74 -11.95 19.32
N SER A 55 -21.99 -11.88 18.00
CA SER A 55 -21.12 -11.17 17.07
C SER A 55 -21.08 -9.67 17.34
N LYS A 56 -22.22 -9.05 17.68
CA LYS A 56 -22.31 -7.64 18.06
C LYS A 56 -21.58 -7.37 19.37
N LEU A 57 -21.75 -8.22 20.38
CA LEU A 57 -21.03 -8.13 21.65
C LEU A 57 -19.51 -8.31 21.49
N GLN A 58 -19.08 -9.23 20.64
CA GLN A 58 -17.68 -9.42 20.31
C GLN A 58 -17.08 -8.18 19.64
N ARG A 59 -17.78 -7.62 18.65
CA ARG A 59 -17.36 -6.37 17.97
C ARG A 59 -17.25 -5.21 18.94
N THR A 60 -18.23 -5.04 19.82
CA THR A 60 -18.23 -3.96 20.83
C THR A 60 -17.05 -4.13 21.82
N ARG A 61 -16.81 -5.36 22.29
CA ARG A 61 -15.69 -5.65 23.18
C ARG A 61 -14.34 -5.45 22.50
N LYS A 62 -14.19 -5.95 21.27
CA LYS A 62 -12.99 -5.71 20.46
C LYS A 62 -12.73 -4.21 20.30
N ALA A 63 -13.77 -3.42 20.02
CA ALA A 63 -13.65 -1.97 19.90
C ALA A 63 -13.24 -1.28 21.23
N ILE A 64 -13.78 -1.72 22.36
CA ILE A 64 -13.41 -1.18 23.68
C ILE A 64 -11.96 -1.54 24.05
N GLU A 65 -11.58 -2.79 23.81
CA GLU A 65 -10.22 -3.28 24.07
C GLU A 65 -9.20 -2.57 23.17
N LEU A 66 -9.52 -2.38 21.89
CA LEU A 66 -8.71 -1.60 20.95
C LEU A 66 -8.53 -0.15 21.44
N LYS A 67 -9.60 0.54 21.82
CA LYS A 67 -9.54 1.91 22.37
C LYS A 67 -8.71 2.00 23.65
N LYS A 68 -8.74 0.96 24.49
CA LYS A 68 -7.93 0.92 25.71
C LYS A 68 -6.45 0.74 25.40
N ARG A 69 -6.12 -0.09 24.41
CA ARG A 69 -4.75 -0.35 23.95
C ARG A 69 -4.18 0.81 23.12
N GLU A 70 -5.01 1.48 22.32
CA GLU A 70 -4.64 2.64 21.49
C GLU A 70 -3.84 3.70 22.25
N LYS A 71 -4.19 3.94 23.51
CA LYS A 71 -3.50 4.93 24.37
C LYS A 71 -2.02 4.60 24.65
N ASN A 72 -1.64 3.33 24.53
CA ASN A 72 -0.31 2.83 24.85
C ASN A 72 0.43 2.29 23.61
N MET A 73 -0.14 2.43 22.42
CA MET A 73 0.43 1.93 21.18
C MET A 73 1.07 3.06 20.38
N THR A 74 2.12 2.74 19.65
CA THR A 74 2.62 3.59 18.58
C THR A 74 1.63 3.57 17.41
N SER A 75 1.66 4.60 16.55
CA SER A 75 0.84 4.66 15.33
C SER A 75 1.02 3.41 14.47
N LEU A 76 2.26 2.93 14.35
CA LEU A 76 2.60 1.72 13.61
C LEU A 76 1.92 0.47 14.19
N GLN A 77 2.00 0.27 15.51
CA GLN A 77 1.33 -0.84 16.20
C GLN A 77 -0.19 -0.77 16.04
N PHE A 78 -0.78 0.43 16.09
CA PHE A 78 -2.21 0.61 15.89
C PHE A 78 -2.67 0.21 14.47
N ARG A 79 -1.87 0.54 13.45
CA ARG A 79 -2.16 0.16 12.06
C ARG A 79 -2.20 -1.35 11.86
N THR A 80 -1.31 -2.11 12.54
CA THR A 80 -1.28 -3.58 12.43
C THR A 80 -2.54 -4.26 12.98
N LEU A 81 -3.34 -3.53 13.77
CA LEU A 81 -4.64 -3.99 14.30
C LEU A 81 -5.81 -3.66 13.39
N GLN A 82 -5.61 -2.80 12.41
CA GLN A 82 -6.67 -2.43 11.47
C GLN A 82 -6.96 -3.61 10.54
N ASP A 83 -8.23 -3.75 10.20
CA ASP A 83 -8.67 -4.82 9.30
C ASP A 83 -8.03 -4.62 7.93
N ARG A 84 -7.63 -5.70 7.23
CA ARG A 84 -7.09 -5.69 5.86
C ARG A 84 -8.00 -4.99 4.85
N ASN A 85 -9.25 -4.75 5.22
CA ASN A 85 -10.21 -3.95 4.46
C ASN A 85 -10.08 -2.43 4.70
N SER A 86 -9.04 -1.98 5.43
CA SER A 86 -8.85 -0.56 5.67
C SER A 86 -8.48 0.14 4.36
N GLU A 87 -9.11 1.28 4.10
CA GLU A 87 -8.89 2.11 2.91
C GLU A 87 -7.60 2.95 3.03
N PHE A 88 -6.80 2.67 4.06
CA PHE A 88 -5.54 3.35 4.30
C PHE A 88 -4.42 2.74 3.46
N LEU A 89 -3.75 3.59 2.69
CA LEU A 89 -2.66 3.24 1.79
C LEU A 89 -1.32 3.70 2.39
N PHE A 90 -1.00 3.21 3.58
CA PHE A 90 0.30 3.48 4.20
C PHE A 90 1.44 2.78 3.47
N ASP A 91 2.67 3.28 3.65
CA ASP A 91 3.85 2.75 2.95
C ASP A 91 4.06 1.25 3.19
N GLU A 92 3.64 0.72 4.34
CA GLU A 92 3.68 -0.72 4.61
C GLU A 92 2.91 -1.56 3.59
N LEU A 93 1.86 -1.00 2.98
CA LEU A 93 1.07 -1.67 1.95
C LEU A 93 1.54 -1.40 0.53
N ILE A 94 2.05 -0.20 0.25
CA ILE A 94 2.33 0.24 -1.11
C ILE A 94 3.81 0.25 -1.47
N ARG A 95 4.71 0.23 -0.48
CA ARG A 95 6.14 0.14 -0.70
C ARG A 95 6.57 -1.32 -0.76
N ILE A 96 6.74 -1.82 -1.97
CA ILE A 96 7.10 -3.21 -2.24
C ILE A 96 8.62 -3.38 -2.42
N PRO A 97 9.18 -4.56 -2.12
CA PRO A 97 10.55 -4.88 -2.47
C PRO A 97 10.69 -4.94 -4.00
N PHE A 98 11.83 -4.47 -4.51
CA PHE A 98 12.18 -4.63 -5.91
C PHE A 98 13.67 -4.92 -6.04
N ILE A 99 14.00 -6.14 -6.46
CA ILE A 99 15.37 -6.60 -6.71
C ILE A 99 15.42 -7.09 -8.15
N LEU A 100 16.41 -6.59 -8.88
CA LEU A 100 16.69 -6.97 -10.25
C LEU A 100 18.14 -7.42 -10.34
N THR A 101 18.40 -8.58 -10.95
CA THR A 101 19.76 -9.10 -11.13
C THR A 101 19.84 -10.01 -12.36
N GLY A 102 21.04 -10.21 -12.88
CA GLY A 102 21.32 -11.09 -14.02
C GLY A 102 21.68 -10.32 -15.29
N PHE A 103 21.30 -10.87 -16.43
CA PHE A 103 21.67 -10.36 -17.74
C PHE A 103 21.40 -8.86 -17.90
N GLY A 104 22.45 -8.10 -18.24
CA GLY A 104 22.35 -6.66 -18.49
C GLY A 104 22.18 -5.78 -17.23
N VAL A 105 22.18 -6.38 -16.01
CA VAL A 105 21.99 -5.64 -14.77
C VAL A 105 23.32 -5.49 -14.02
N PRO A 106 23.80 -4.25 -13.74
CA PRO A 106 25.01 -4.04 -12.96
C PRO A 106 24.90 -4.61 -11.54
N PRO A 107 25.93 -5.30 -11.05
CA PRO A 107 25.94 -5.81 -9.68
C PRO A 107 26.11 -4.67 -8.66
N ASN A 108 25.61 -4.91 -7.44
CA ASN A 108 25.84 -4.04 -6.27
C ASN A 108 25.38 -2.58 -6.46
N LEU A 109 24.36 -2.36 -7.28
CA LEU A 109 23.76 -1.04 -7.46
C LEU A 109 22.55 -0.89 -6.54
N ILE A 110 22.54 0.19 -5.76
CA ILE A 110 21.40 0.61 -4.94
C ILE A 110 20.82 1.89 -5.56
N ILE A 111 19.53 1.87 -5.85
CA ILE A 111 18.79 3.02 -6.36
C ILE A 111 17.86 3.50 -5.24
N GLU A 112 18.17 4.65 -4.66
CA GLU A 112 17.39 5.24 -3.56
C GLU A 112 16.16 6.01 -4.07
N LYS A 113 16.16 6.39 -5.35
CA LYS A 113 15.08 7.14 -5.97
C LYS A 113 13.81 6.28 -6.05
N GLN A 114 12.66 6.88 -5.81
CA GLN A 114 11.37 6.22 -6.03
C GLN A 114 11.24 5.76 -7.48
N VAL A 115 10.82 4.51 -7.65
CA VAL A 115 10.40 3.91 -8.91
C VAL A 115 9.02 3.31 -8.74
N ARG A 116 8.32 2.99 -9.82
CA ARG A 116 6.93 2.52 -9.78
C ARG A 116 6.84 1.09 -10.30
N GLN A 117 5.87 0.34 -9.83
CA GLN A 117 5.63 -1.04 -10.28
C GLN A 117 5.39 -1.11 -11.80
N VAL A 118 4.70 -0.13 -12.37
CA VAL A 118 4.46 -0.02 -13.81
C VAL A 118 5.74 0.14 -14.64
N ASP A 119 6.85 0.57 -14.03
CA ASP A 119 8.14 0.74 -14.68
C ASP A 119 8.89 -0.59 -14.89
N ILE A 120 8.45 -1.68 -14.23
CA ILE A 120 9.10 -3.01 -14.33
C ILE A 120 9.01 -3.55 -15.75
N PHE A 121 7.82 -3.55 -16.33
CA PHE A 121 7.58 -4.12 -17.65
C PHE A 121 8.43 -3.47 -18.76
N PRO A 122 8.41 -2.14 -18.96
CA PRO A 122 9.25 -1.51 -19.98
C PRO A 122 10.76 -1.66 -19.70
N THR A 123 11.17 -1.74 -18.43
CA THR A 123 12.56 -2.03 -18.06
C THR A 123 13.00 -3.40 -18.53
N LEU A 124 12.18 -4.43 -18.31
CA LEU A 124 12.47 -5.78 -18.78
C LEU A 124 12.51 -5.84 -20.30
N CYS A 125 11.56 -5.21 -20.98
CA CYS A 125 11.54 -5.16 -22.45
C CYS A 125 12.84 -4.55 -23.01
N GLU A 126 13.31 -3.44 -22.43
CA GLU A 126 14.55 -2.82 -22.88
C GLU A 126 15.78 -3.72 -22.61
N LEU A 127 15.86 -4.34 -21.42
CA LEU A 127 16.97 -5.24 -21.06
C LEU A 127 17.10 -6.46 -22.00
N ILE A 128 15.97 -7.00 -22.46
CA ILE A 128 15.99 -8.16 -23.39
C ILE A 128 15.96 -7.75 -24.88
N GLY A 129 16.05 -6.45 -25.17
CA GLY A 129 16.13 -5.94 -26.55
C GLY A 129 14.79 -5.95 -27.30
N ILE A 130 13.67 -6.01 -26.59
CA ILE A 130 12.33 -5.85 -27.21
C ILE A 130 12.03 -4.36 -27.30
N PHE A 131 12.33 -3.77 -28.45
CA PHE A 131 12.09 -2.34 -28.74
C PHE A 131 10.82 -2.13 -29.58
N SER A 132 9.97 -3.13 -29.70
CA SER A 132 8.71 -2.97 -30.41
C SER A 132 7.88 -1.84 -29.78
N ASP A 133 7.14 -1.16 -30.62
CA ASP A 133 6.17 -0.17 -30.18
C ASP A 133 5.28 -0.78 -29.10
N LEU A 134 5.60 -0.49 -27.83
CA LEU A 134 4.86 -1.00 -26.67
C LEU A 134 3.48 -0.37 -26.55
N GLY A 135 3.11 0.48 -27.53
CA GLY A 135 1.88 1.26 -27.47
C GLY A 135 1.89 2.29 -26.35
N SER A 136 0.71 2.69 -25.93
CA SER A 136 0.55 3.59 -24.76
C SER A 136 0.66 2.76 -23.49
N ILE A 137 1.77 2.92 -22.77
CA ILE A 137 2.00 2.32 -21.44
C ILE A 137 2.29 3.40 -20.40
N ASP A 138 1.83 3.21 -19.17
CA ASP A 138 2.01 4.19 -18.09
C ASP A 138 3.41 4.16 -17.46
N GLY A 139 4.16 3.10 -17.70
CA GLY A 139 5.52 2.90 -17.18
C GLY A 139 6.59 3.39 -18.14
N ARG A 140 7.79 3.59 -17.60
CA ARG A 140 9.00 3.88 -18.37
C ARG A 140 10.15 2.99 -17.94
N SER A 141 11.12 2.80 -18.82
CA SER A 141 12.29 2.01 -18.51
C SER A 141 13.17 2.67 -17.44
N LEU A 142 13.65 1.84 -16.53
CA LEU A 142 14.63 2.20 -15.49
C LEU A 142 16.08 1.92 -15.91
N VAL A 143 16.33 1.44 -17.13
CA VAL A 143 17.68 1.17 -17.65
C VAL A 143 18.61 2.38 -17.52
N PRO A 144 18.17 3.64 -17.73
CA PRO A 144 19.01 4.79 -17.46
C PRO A 144 19.54 4.84 -16.02
N LEU A 145 18.73 4.46 -15.00
CA LEU A 145 19.18 4.39 -13.62
C LEU A 145 20.22 3.27 -13.40
N LEU A 146 20.04 2.14 -14.09
CA LEU A 146 21.04 1.05 -14.07
C LEU A 146 22.39 1.51 -14.65
N ASN A 147 22.35 2.40 -15.61
CA ASN A 147 23.52 3.02 -16.23
C ASN A 147 24.01 4.28 -15.47
N LYS A 148 23.55 4.49 -14.22
CA LYS A 148 23.92 5.65 -13.37
C LYS A 148 23.56 7.00 -13.98
N GLN A 149 22.62 7.04 -14.90
CA GLN A 149 22.05 8.26 -15.45
C GLN A 149 20.91 8.77 -14.56
N SER A 150 20.63 10.07 -14.61
CA SER A 150 19.52 10.64 -13.86
C SER A 150 18.20 10.45 -14.61
N LEU A 151 17.16 10.08 -13.86
CA LEU A 151 15.78 10.17 -14.32
C LEU A 151 15.03 11.17 -13.44
N ILE A 152 14.14 11.96 -14.03
CA ILE A 152 13.21 12.78 -13.27
C ILE A 152 12.27 11.83 -12.54
N GLU A 153 12.01 12.08 -11.24
CA GLU A 153 11.06 11.29 -10.50
C GLU A 153 9.65 11.49 -11.06
N GLU A 154 8.90 10.40 -11.18
CA GLU A 154 7.49 10.46 -11.50
C GLU A 154 6.64 10.02 -10.32
N PRO A 155 5.54 10.74 -10.03
CA PRO A 155 4.62 10.38 -8.99
C PRO A 155 4.00 9.01 -9.26
N ALA A 156 3.90 8.20 -8.20
CA ALA A 156 3.20 6.93 -8.27
C ALA A 156 1.72 7.15 -7.97
N TYR A 157 0.85 6.81 -8.92
CA TYR A 157 -0.57 6.68 -8.67
C TYR A 157 -0.84 5.49 -7.76
N ILE A 158 -1.70 5.67 -6.77
CA ILE A 158 -2.08 4.65 -5.82
C ILE A 158 -3.60 4.67 -5.60
N GLU A 159 -4.19 3.48 -5.45
CA GLU A 159 -5.60 3.36 -5.11
C GLU A 159 -5.87 2.21 -4.16
N SER A 160 -6.89 2.36 -3.32
CA SER A 160 -7.33 1.28 -2.44
C SER A 160 -8.02 0.19 -3.25
N GLY A 161 -7.63 -1.08 -2.98
CA GLY A 161 -8.30 -2.23 -3.55
C GLY A 161 -9.77 -2.27 -3.15
N SER A 162 -10.60 -2.87 -4.00
CA SER A 162 -11.98 -3.19 -3.65
C SER A 162 -12.09 -4.67 -3.29
N ALA A 163 -12.76 -4.99 -2.19
CA ALA A 163 -13.09 -6.37 -1.83
C ALA A 163 -13.98 -7.08 -2.88
N SER A 164 -14.45 -6.35 -3.88
CA SER A 164 -15.23 -6.88 -5.01
C SER A 164 -14.67 -6.33 -6.32
N ALA A 165 -14.27 -7.20 -7.22
CA ALA A 165 -13.78 -6.86 -8.56
C ALA A 165 -14.73 -5.96 -9.40
N LYS A 166 -15.94 -5.70 -8.92
CA LYS A 166 -16.96 -4.86 -9.56
C LYS A 166 -17.06 -3.45 -8.98
N LYS A 167 -16.26 -3.11 -7.96
CA LYS A 167 -16.28 -1.77 -7.33
C LYS A 167 -14.90 -1.16 -7.39
N LEU A 168 -14.78 0.05 -7.90
CA LEU A 168 -13.57 0.86 -7.81
C LEU A 168 -13.22 1.11 -6.34
N GLY A 169 -11.95 1.22 -6.03
CA GLY A 169 -11.45 1.62 -4.72
C GLY A 169 -12.05 2.95 -4.28
N LYS A 170 -12.19 3.17 -2.98
CA LYS A 170 -12.81 4.39 -2.45
C LYS A 170 -11.81 5.52 -2.31
N VAL A 171 -10.55 5.22 -2.13
CA VAL A 171 -9.46 6.18 -1.94
C VAL A 171 -8.49 6.08 -3.10
N ILE A 172 -8.10 7.25 -3.60
CA ILE A 172 -7.05 7.39 -4.62
C ILE A 172 -6.06 8.46 -4.17
N GLY A 173 -4.88 8.43 -4.75
CA GLY A 173 -3.87 9.42 -4.46
C GLY A 173 -2.60 9.24 -5.25
N ILE A 174 -1.60 9.99 -4.87
CA ILE A 174 -0.25 9.93 -5.42
C ILE A 174 0.79 9.93 -4.31
N ARG A 175 1.89 9.26 -4.60
CA ARG A 175 3.09 9.24 -3.77
C ARG A 175 4.29 9.75 -4.55
N THR A 176 5.04 10.63 -3.95
CA THR A 176 6.37 11.09 -4.38
C THR A 176 7.39 10.74 -3.30
N SER A 177 8.67 10.98 -3.54
CA SER A 177 9.70 10.81 -2.49
C SER A 177 9.47 11.73 -1.27
N ASN A 178 8.79 12.86 -1.44
CA ASN A 178 8.58 13.83 -0.37
C ASN A 178 7.21 13.76 0.28
N TYR A 179 6.17 13.52 -0.51
CA TYR A 179 4.79 13.61 -0.04
C TYR A 179 3.94 12.44 -0.49
N LYS A 180 2.97 12.09 0.34
CA LYS A 180 1.86 11.22 -0.04
C LYS A 180 0.54 11.95 0.17
N TYR A 181 -0.23 12.04 -0.89
CA TYR A 181 -1.55 12.68 -0.92
C TYR A 181 -2.61 11.65 -1.24
N LEU A 182 -3.67 11.60 -0.43
CA LEU A 182 -4.82 10.72 -0.62
C LEU A 182 -6.11 11.50 -0.48
N ARG A 183 -7.14 11.07 -1.20
CA ARG A 183 -8.52 11.56 -1.03
C ARG A 183 -9.56 10.54 -1.49
N SER A 184 -10.81 10.80 -1.18
CA SER A 184 -11.92 10.04 -1.73
C SER A 184 -11.95 10.14 -3.27
N ARG A 185 -12.17 9.01 -3.95
CA ARG A 185 -12.34 8.96 -5.41
C ARG A 185 -13.56 9.74 -5.88
N ARG A 186 -14.65 9.73 -5.07
CA ARG A 186 -15.94 10.31 -5.46
C ARG A 186 -16.09 11.78 -5.09
N ASP A 187 -15.43 12.20 -4.02
CA ASP A 187 -15.58 13.53 -3.45
C ASP A 187 -14.20 14.06 -3.06
N VAL A 188 -13.71 15.00 -3.85
CA VAL A 188 -12.37 15.59 -3.71
C VAL A 188 -12.14 16.28 -2.35
N THR A 189 -13.22 16.59 -1.64
CA THR A 189 -13.16 17.26 -0.33
C THR A 189 -13.15 16.29 0.85
N LYS A 190 -13.36 14.99 0.60
CA LYS A 190 -13.44 13.98 1.66
C LYS A 190 -12.20 13.10 1.73
N ASP A 191 -11.92 12.67 2.95
CA ASP A 191 -10.84 11.73 3.29
C ASP A 191 -9.46 12.26 2.85
N VAL A 192 -9.32 13.62 2.82
CA VAL A 192 -8.08 14.28 2.40
C VAL A 192 -7.01 14.09 3.44
N THR A 193 -5.91 13.45 3.03
CA THR A 193 -4.71 13.29 3.83
C THR A 193 -3.47 13.71 3.05
N LEU A 194 -2.52 14.30 3.77
CA LEU A 194 -1.20 14.65 3.25
C LEU A 194 -0.15 14.27 4.30
N TYR A 195 0.85 13.50 3.90
CA TYR A 195 1.96 13.09 4.73
C TYR A 195 3.27 13.63 4.16
N ASP A 196 4.13 14.17 5.02
CA ASP A 196 5.51 14.56 4.70
C ASP A 196 6.44 13.37 4.94
N LEU A 197 6.67 12.57 3.91
CA LEU A 197 7.43 11.32 4.01
C LEU A 197 8.91 11.53 4.37
N LYS A 198 9.44 12.74 4.16
CA LYS A 198 10.82 13.08 4.49
C LYS A 198 11.00 13.30 5.99
N ASN A 199 10.05 13.98 6.63
CA ASN A 199 10.13 14.34 8.06
C ASN A 199 9.28 13.41 8.95
N ASP A 200 8.32 12.71 8.38
CA ASP A 200 7.41 11.75 9.02
C ASP A 200 7.27 10.48 8.15
N PRO A 201 8.35 9.67 8.01
CA PRO A 201 8.32 8.46 7.21
C PRO A 201 7.33 7.41 7.72
N ASP A 202 6.95 7.50 8.99
CA ASP A 202 5.95 6.64 9.63
C ASP A 202 4.51 7.14 9.43
N GLU A 203 4.30 8.23 8.70
CA GLU A 203 2.97 8.77 8.35
C GLU A 203 2.04 8.92 9.56
N THR A 204 2.58 9.45 10.64
CA THR A 204 1.87 9.59 11.92
C THR A 204 0.99 10.83 11.98
N LYS A 205 1.30 11.84 11.13
CA LYS A 205 0.68 13.16 11.18
C LYS A 205 0.12 13.57 9.82
N ASN A 206 -1.21 13.64 9.73
CA ASN A 206 -1.86 14.27 8.59
C ASN A 206 -1.67 15.80 8.66
N ILE A 207 -0.95 16.36 7.69
CA ILE A 207 -0.65 17.80 7.60
C ILE A 207 -1.52 18.54 6.56
N ALA A 208 -2.56 17.91 6.03
CA ALA A 208 -3.41 18.45 4.97
C ALA A 208 -3.97 19.85 5.30
N SER A 209 -4.52 20.04 6.50
CA SER A 209 -5.12 21.32 6.90
C SER A 209 -4.12 22.49 7.01
N LEU A 210 -2.83 22.19 7.11
CA LEU A 210 -1.77 23.19 7.28
C LEU A 210 -1.07 23.53 5.96
N ASN A 211 -1.29 22.76 4.89
CA ASN A 211 -0.54 22.86 3.63
C ASN A 211 -1.46 22.86 2.40
N PRO A 212 -2.37 23.85 2.25
CA PRO A 212 -3.32 23.86 1.13
C PRO A 212 -2.63 24.00 -0.23
N GLN A 213 -1.49 24.68 -0.31
CA GLN A 213 -0.72 24.83 -1.55
C GLN A 213 -0.15 23.51 -2.06
N ILE A 214 0.37 22.68 -1.15
CA ILE A 214 0.89 21.35 -1.51
C ILE A 214 -0.26 20.44 -1.96
N ILE A 215 -1.42 20.54 -1.31
CA ILE A 215 -2.63 19.80 -1.73
C ILE A 215 -3.03 20.19 -3.15
N GLU A 216 -3.06 21.47 -3.48
CA GLU A 216 -3.40 21.95 -4.81
C GLU A 216 -2.43 21.41 -5.87
N GLU A 217 -1.12 21.44 -5.59
CA GLU A 217 -0.11 20.88 -6.46
C GLU A 217 -0.31 19.36 -6.67
N MET A 218 -0.46 18.60 -5.59
CA MET A 218 -0.63 17.15 -5.63
C MET A 218 -1.96 16.76 -6.31
N GLU A 219 -3.03 17.48 -6.05
CA GLU A 219 -4.31 17.26 -6.75
C GLU A 219 -4.20 17.55 -8.24
N GLY A 220 -3.50 18.60 -8.64
CA GLY A 220 -3.24 18.91 -10.05
C GLY A 220 -2.46 17.79 -10.77
N ILE A 221 -1.50 17.15 -10.09
CA ILE A 221 -0.79 16.00 -10.62
C ILE A 221 -1.73 14.78 -10.72
N LEU A 222 -2.50 14.50 -9.66
CA LEU A 222 -3.45 13.38 -9.63
C LEU A 222 -4.48 13.49 -10.76
N GLN A 223 -5.03 14.68 -10.98
CA GLN A 223 -5.99 14.93 -12.07
C GLN A 223 -5.37 14.68 -13.45
N LYS A 224 -4.13 15.12 -13.68
CA LYS A 224 -3.45 14.85 -14.96
C LYS A 224 -3.28 13.35 -15.23
N ILE A 225 -2.91 12.58 -14.20
CA ILE A 225 -2.76 11.12 -14.33
C ILE A 225 -4.11 10.47 -14.63
N THR A 226 -5.15 10.83 -13.88
CA THR A 226 -6.47 10.20 -14.02
C THR A 226 -7.24 10.63 -15.27
N SER A 227 -6.97 11.83 -15.83
CA SER A 227 -7.60 12.28 -17.07
C SER A 227 -6.98 11.67 -18.33
N ASN A 228 -5.73 11.24 -18.26
CA ASN A 228 -5.03 10.59 -19.36
C ASN A 228 -5.29 9.07 -19.40
N SER A 229 -5.82 8.52 -18.32
CA SER A 229 -6.23 7.13 -18.26
C SER A 229 -7.73 7.09 -18.54
N ASP A 230 -8.14 6.48 -19.66
CA ASP A 230 -9.55 6.13 -19.95
C ASP A 230 -10.02 5.08 -18.94
N VAL A 231 -10.14 5.45 -17.67
CA VAL A 231 -10.57 4.60 -16.55
C VAL A 231 -11.90 5.07 -15.99
#